data_02a997b906759817edd2f5aa03a19cb0
#
_entry.id   02a997b906759817edd2f5aa03a19cb0
#
_cell.length_a   1.000
_cell.length_b   1.000
_cell.length_c   1.000
_cell.angle_alpha   90.00
_cell.angle_beta   90.00
_cell.angle_gamma   90.00
#
_symmetry.space_group_name_H-M   'P 1'
#
loop_
_entity.id
_entity.type
_entity.pdbx_description
1 polymer ?
#
loop_
_entity_poly.entity_id
_entity_poly.type
_entity_poly.pdbx_seq_one_letter_code
_entity_poly.pdbx_strand_id
1 'polypeptide(L)'
;MQEIDGSTYYFDDNGYIKTGWVEVGFDDYYFNDDGTYDPSQHKTRIALTFDDGPGEYTDELLDCLEENNAHATFFMLGQNVGSWESTVQRMADIGCEIGSHSWDHPNLYDLSMDSVAKEFSDTDAALEKACGQKASVARAPYGNWSDDIISTVGKPFFTWSLDSLDWSYLDVNKDYDAVMNGDLTDGSIILMHDIHEPSVQAAIKMIPELVQKGYKLMTVSELAAAKGVTLQNANYSDFWDSSLQKGIVAGYSGNTTDASGDESTDGTDTSTDGSSDTSDGSSDDGSSDDESLDDGSYDDGSSDDGSSDDGDYSEE
;
A
#
# COMPACT_ATOMS: atom_id res chain seq x y z
N MET A 1 23.45 -24.63 1.97
CA MET A 1 22.94 -25.83 1.27
C MET A 1 24.11 -26.61 0.67
N GLN A 2 24.04 -27.95 0.64
CA GLN A 2 25.06 -28.84 0.06
C GLN A 2 24.38 -29.94 -0.75
N GLU A 3 24.97 -30.29 -1.89
CA GLU A 3 24.55 -31.43 -2.72
C GLU A 3 25.35 -32.66 -2.36
N ILE A 4 24.68 -33.75 -2.02
CA ILE A 4 25.30 -35.07 -1.68
C ILE A 4 24.52 -36.12 -2.43
N ASP A 5 25.22 -36.90 -3.28
CA ASP A 5 24.66 -38.01 -4.09
C ASP A 5 23.40 -37.60 -4.89
N GLY A 6 23.40 -36.36 -5.43
CA GLY A 6 22.32 -35.82 -6.25
C GLY A 6 21.08 -35.30 -5.46
N SER A 7 21.17 -35.26 -4.13
CA SER A 7 20.16 -34.66 -3.25
C SER A 7 20.72 -33.43 -2.55
N THR A 8 19.87 -32.39 -2.35
CA THR A 8 20.28 -31.18 -1.66
C THR A 8 19.83 -31.22 -0.20
N TYR A 9 20.75 -30.82 0.68
CA TYR A 9 20.56 -30.79 2.14
C TYR A 9 20.93 -29.41 2.68
N TYR A 10 20.33 -29.02 3.82
CA TYR A 10 20.73 -27.86 4.58
C TYR A 10 21.32 -28.29 5.93
N PHE A 11 22.50 -27.76 6.24
CA PHE A 11 23.18 -27.99 7.52
C PHE A 11 23.21 -26.68 8.31
N ASP A 12 22.89 -26.77 9.61
CA ASP A 12 23.08 -25.64 10.50
C ASP A 12 24.57 -25.41 10.79
N ASP A 13 24.87 -24.35 11.57
CA ASP A 13 26.25 -23.96 11.92
C ASP A 13 27.01 -25.02 12.72
N ASN A 14 26.31 -25.98 13.31
CA ASN A 14 26.87 -27.09 14.05
C ASN A 14 27.05 -28.36 13.18
N GLY A 15 26.64 -28.29 11.92
CA GLY A 15 26.73 -29.38 10.95
C GLY A 15 25.59 -30.42 11.05
N TYR A 16 24.48 -30.10 11.70
CA TYR A 16 23.30 -30.96 11.76
C TYR A 16 22.37 -30.67 10.57
N ILE A 17 21.85 -31.75 9.95
CA ILE A 17 20.83 -31.66 8.90
C ILE A 17 19.56 -31.04 9.48
N LYS A 18 19.01 -30.06 8.78
CA LYS A 18 17.71 -29.47 9.06
C LYS A 18 16.62 -30.16 8.25
N THR A 19 15.42 -30.27 8.88
CA THR A 19 14.19 -30.79 8.27
C THR A 19 13.07 -29.76 8.45
N GLY A 20 12.01 -29.87 7.67
CA GLY A 20 10.94 -28.87 7.64
C GLY A 20 11.35 -27.60 6.89
N TRP A 21 10.70 -26.50 7.22
CA TRP A 21 10.98 -25.20 6.61
C TRP A 21 12.29 -24.60 7.13
N VAL A 22 13.14 -24.17 6.22
CA VAL A 22 14.41 -23.46 6.48
C VAL A 22 14.46 -22.23 5.62
N GLU A 23 14.59 -21.07 6.26
CA GLU A 23 14.78 -19.80 5.56
C GLU A 23 16.25 -19.57 5.22
N VAL A 24 16.52 -19.20 3.96
CA VAL A 24 17.86 -18.86 3.46
C VAL A 24 17.75 -17.60 2.61
N GLY A 25 18.15 -16.47 3.15
CA GLY A 25 17.91 -15.15 2.54
C GLY A 25 16.42 -14.84 2.54
N PHE A 26 15.85 -14.52 1.39
CA PHE A 26 14.42 -14.25 1.24
C PHE A 26 13.58 -15.48 0.88
N ASP A 27 14.22 -16.65 0.67
CA ASP A 27 13.58 -17.88 0.25
C ASP A 27 13.38 -18.85 1.40
N ASP A 28 12.25 -19.56 1.38
CA ASP A 28 11.95 -20.69 2.24
C ASP A 28 12.11 -22.00 1.46
N TYR A 29 12.88 -22.91 2.04
CA TYR A 29 13.15 -24.25 1.49
C TYR A 29 12.55 -25.29 2.42
N TYR A 30 11.83 -26.26 1.86
CA TYR A 30 11.29 -27.36 2.64
C TYR A 30 12.18 -28.61 2.50
N PHE A 31 12.59 -29.16 3.63
CA PHE A 31 13.38 -30.38 3.68
C PHE A 31 12.55 -31.51 4.33
N ASN A 32 12.46 -32.64 3.63
CA ASN A 32 11.77 -33.83 4.10
C ASN A 32 12.36 -34.36 5.43
N ASP A 33 11.70 -35.31 6.08
CA ASP A 33 12.16 -35.92 7.33
C ASP A 33 13.54 -36.62 7.19
N ASP A 34 13.91 -37.03 5.97
CA ASP A 34 15.23 -37.58 5.67
C ASP A 34 16.28 -36.49 5.36
N GLY A 35 15.90 -35.22 5.44
CA GLY A 35 16.75 -34.06 5.21
C GLY A 35 16.88 -33.64 3.74
N THR A 36 16.24 -34.31 2.78
CA THR A 36 16.32 -33.97 1.37
C THR A 36 15.41 -32.78 1.04
N TYR A 37 15.91 -31.85 0.21
CA TYR A 37 15.11 -30.72 -0.29
C TYR A 37 13.96 -31.20 -1.17
N ASP A 38 12.75 -30.69 -0.90
CA ASP A 38 11.56 -30.91 -1.72
C ASP A 38 11.17 -29.61 -2.46
N PRO A 39 11.51 -29.49 -3.75
CA PRO A 39 11.21 -28.31 -4.54
C PRO A 39 9.71 -28.14 -4.87
N SER A 40 8.87 -29.14 -4.56
CA SER A 40 7.42 -29.02 -4.75
C SER A 40 6.73 -28.23 -3.66
N GLN A 41 7.40 -28.05 -2.51
CA GLN A 41 6.92 -27.26 -1.38
C GLN A 41 7.45 -25.83 -1.51
N HIS A 42 6.55 -24.88 -1.56
CA HIS A 42 6.88 -23.45 -1.54
C HIS A 42 5.79 -22.68 -0.78
N LYS A 43 6.20 -21.63 -0.10
CA LYS A 43 5.26 -20.70 0.52
C LYS A 43 4.75 -19.71 -0.54
N THR A 44 3.47 -19.39 -0.49
CA THR A 44 2.90 -18.28 -1.24
C THR A 44 3.37 -16.97 -0.59
N ARG A 45 4.05 -16.13 -1.35
CA ARG A 45 4.65 -14.87 -0.88
C ARG A 45 3.76 -13.71 -1.29
N ILE A 46 3.38 -12.89 -0.33
CA ILE A 46 2.54 -11.71 -0.55
C ILE A 46 3.06 -10.53 0.26
N ALA A 47 2.72 -9.31 -0.16
CA ALA A 47 3.01 -8.11 0.60
C ALA A 47 1.73 -7.48 1.13
N LEU A 48 1.63 -7.34 2.46
CA LEU A 48 0.66 -6.44 3.07
C LEU A 48 1.25 -5.03 3.05
N THR A 49 0.46 -4.06 2.63
CA THR A 49 0.88 -2.66 2.58
C THR A 49 -0.15 -1.77 3.24
N PHE A 50 0.32 -0.79 4.01
CA PHE A 50 -0.52 0.10 4.80
C PHE A 50 -0.23 1.54 4.42
N ASP A 51 -1.28 2.29 4.07
CA ASP A 51 -1.21 3.68 3.63
C ASP A 51 -1.69 4.65 4.74
N ASP A 52 -1.32 5.92 4.59
CA ASP A 52 -1.77 7.09 5.37
C ASP A 52 -1.23 7.20 6.80
N GLY A 53 -0.63 6.15 7.35
CA GLY A 53 -0.03 6.18 8.68
C GLY A 53 1.21 7.10 8.79
N PRO A 54 1.90 7.01 9.92
CA PRO A 54 1.51 6.28 11.14
C PRO A 54 0.37 6.94 11.90
N GLY A 55 -0.36 6.14 12.69
CA GLY A 55 -1.51 6.58 13.48
C GLY A 55 -1.66 5.86 14.82
N GLU A 56 -2.77 6.10 15.50
CA GLU A 56 -3.06 5.61 16.85
C GLU A 56 -3.00 4.08 16.96
N TYR A 57 -3.35 3.36 15.88
CA TYR A 57 -3.46 1.90 15.89
C TYR A 57 -2.22 1.19 15.31
N THR A 58 -1.25 1.95 14.81
CA THR A 58 -0.07 1.39 14.12
C THR A 58 0.79 0.52 15.05
N ASP A 59 1.02 0.92 16.31
CA ASP A 59 1.85 0.13 17.25
C ASP A 59 1.24 -1.25 17.54
N GLU A 60 -0.09 -1.37 17.64
CA GLU A 60 -0.79 -2.64 17.83
C GLU A 60 -0.63 -3.57 16.62
N LEU A 61 -0.64 -3.00 15.41
CA LEU A 61 -0.34 -3.73 14.19
C LEU A 61 1.11 -4.24 14.18
N LEU A 62 2.06 -3.42 14.62
CA LEU A 62 3.46 -3.81 14.71
C LEU A 62 3.68 -4.93 15.73
N ASP A 63 2.96 -4.96 16.86
CA ASP A 63 2.97 -6.07 17.80
C ASP A 63 2.60 -7.39 17.10
N CYS A 64 1.50 -7.38 16.32
CA CYS A 64 1.04 -8.55 15.59
C CYS A 64 2.03 -9.00 14.51
N LEU A 65 2.63 -8.08 13.76
CA LEU A 65 3.64 -8.40 12.74
C LEU A 65 4.87 -9.07 13.38
N GLU A 66 5.40 -8.49 14.47
CA GLU A 66 6.56 -9.00 15.19
C GLU A 66 6.30 -10.40 15.77
N GLU A 67 5.13 -10.61 16.44
CA GLU A 67 4.73 -11.90 17.01
C GLU A 67 4.63 -13.01 15.95
N ASN A 68 4.31 -12.66 14.70
CA ASN A 68 4.15 -13.63 13.61
C ASN A 68 5.38 -13.70 12.68
N ASN A 69 6.49 -13.02 13.03
CA ASN A 69 7.68 -12.90 12.18
C ASN A 69 7.32 -12.51 10.74
N ALA A 70 6.44 -11.52 10.63
CA ALA A 70 5.89 -11.02 9.39
C ALA A 70 6.38 -9.59 9.14
N HIS A 71 6.64 -9.26 7.86
CA HIS A 71 7.01 -7.92 7.45
C HIS A 71 5.89 -7.30 6.61
N ALA A 72 5.80 -5.98 6.64
CA ALA A 72 4.89 -5.18 5.83
C ALA A 72 5.60 -3.93 5.32
N THR A 73 5.00 -3.26 4.32
CA THR A 73 5.46 -1.96 3.85
C THR A 73 4.46 -0.89 4.27
N PHE A 74 4.95 0.17 4.90
CA PHE A 74 4.14 1.29 5.33
C PHE A 74 4.41 2.49 4.43
N PHE A 75 3.42 2.93 3.68
CA PHE A 75 3.47 4.16 2.87
C PHE A 75 2.91 5.31 3.68
N MET A 76 3.82 6.03 4.34
CA MET A 76 3.48 7.02 5.36
C MET A 76 3.28 8.41 4.78
N LEU A 77 2.35 9.18 5.37
CA LEU A 77 2.24 10.62 5.16
C LEU A 77 3.29 11.34 6.00
N GLY A 78 4.11 12.18 5.35
CA GLY A 78 5.20 12.89 6.01
C GLY A 78 4.76 13.76 7.19
N GLN A 79 3.58 14.39 7.10
CA GLN A 79 3.00 15.21 8.16
C GLN A 79 2.74 14.45 9.47
N ASN A 80 2.48 13.13 9.39
CA ASN A 80 2.19 12.31 10.56
C ASN A 80 3.45 11.84 11.28
N VAL A 81 4.57 11.66 10.56
CA VAL A 81 5.83 11.07 11.06
C VAL A 81 6.32 11.74 12.34
N GLY A 82 6.28 13.08 12.41
CA GLY A 82 6.78 13.84 13.55
C GLY A 82 6.05 13.58 14.87
N SER A 83 4.79 13.14 14.83
CA SER A 83 4.00 12.79 16.01
C SER A 83 4.25 11.34 16.47
N TRP A 84 4.85 10.49 15.61
CA TRP A 84 5.00 9.06 15.79
C TRP A 84 6.44 8.58 15.55
N GLU A 85 7.45 9.41 15.86
CA GLU A 85 8.86 9.09 15.56
C GLU A 85 9.29 7.72 16.16
N SER A 86 8.83 7.37 17.37
CA SER A 86 9.15 6.08 17.99
C SER A 86 8.53 4.88 17.26
N THR A 87 7.31 5.03 16.75
CA THR A 87 6.61 4.02 15.96
C THR A 87 7.30 3.79 14.63
N VAL A 88 7.71 4.86 13.93
CA VAL A 88 8.48 4.79 12.69
C VAL A 88 9.85 4.13 12.91
N GLN A 89 10.54 4.46 14.01
CA GLN A 89 11.78 3.79 14.37
C GLN A 89 11.56 2.29 14.59
N ARG A 90 10.49 1.92 15.32
CA ARG A 90 10.13 0.52 15.57
C ARG A 90 9.83 -0.23 14.27
N MET A 91 9.09 0.36 13.31
CA MET A 91 8.86 -0.23 11.98
C MET A 91 10.19 -0.67 11.34
N ALA A 92 11.17 0.23 11.34
CA ALA A 92 12.49 -0.07 10.79
C ALA A 92 13.23 -1.16 11.57
N ASP A 93 13.17 -1.13 12.90
CA ASP A 93 13.88 -2.06 13.78
C ASP A 93 13.35 -3.52 13.65
N ILE A 94 12.05 -3.70 13.40
CA ILE A 94 11.44 -5.03 13.20
C ILE A 94 11.46 -5.51 11.73
N GLY A 95 12.12 -4.77 10.82
CA GLY A 95 12.29 -5.16 9.43
C GLY A 95 11.15 -4.80 8.48
N CYS A 96 10.19 -3.98 8.91
CA CYS A 96 9.19 -3.41 8.02
C CYS A 96 9.81 -2.35 7.09
N GLU A 97 9.25 -2.22 5.89
CA GLU A 97 9.76 -1.28 4.91
C GLU A 97 9.15 0.11 5.05
N ILE A 98 10.02 1.10 5.00
CA ILE A 98 9.68 2.52 5.09
C ILE A 98 9.40 3.04 3.68
N GLY A 99 8.13 3.33 3.40
CA GLY A 99 7.62 3.91 2.16
C GLY A 99 7.10 5.33 2.35
N SER A 100 6.96 6.07 1.25
CA SER A 100 6.42 7.44 1.22
C SER A 100 5.10 7.51 0.48
N HIS A 101 4.11 8.17 1.11
CA HIS A 101 2.78 8.43 0.52
C HIS A 101 2.52 9.93 0.32
N SER A 102 3.55 10.71 -0.06
CA SER A 102 3.57 12.17 -0.08
C SER A 102 3.59 12.81 1.32
N TRP A 103 3.49 14.15 1.38
CA TRP A 103 3.49 14.88 2.66
C TRP A 103 2.11 14.89 3.32
N ASP A 104 1.05 15.31 2.58
CA ASP A 104 -0.31 15.55 3.09
C ASP A 104 -1.43 15.00 2.18
N HIS A 105 -1.10 14.01 1.35
CA HIS A 105 -2.04 13.27 0.51
C HIS A 105 -2.72 14.09 -0.60
N PRO A 106 -2.03 14.96 -1.36
CA PRO A 106 -2.65 15.67 -2.46
C PRO A 106 -2.86 14.76 -3.68
N ASN A 107 -3.79 15.11 -4.56
CA ASN A 107 -3.79 14.51 -5.87
C ASN A 107 -2.59 15.05 -6.69
N LEU A 108 -1.62 14.19 -6.95
CA LEU A 108 -0.36 14.59 -7.61
C LEU A 108 -0.56 15.14 -9.02
N TYR A 109 -1.67 14.80 -9.69
CA TYR A 109 -2.00 15.37 -11.00
C TYR A 109 -2.35 16.86 -10.98
N ASP A 110 -2.73 17.38 -9.82
CA ASP A 110 -3.10 18.80 -9.64
C ASP A 110 -1.89 19.66 -9.26
N LEU A 111 -0.70 19.03 -9.11
CA LEU A 111 0.52 19.70 -8.69
C LEU A 111 1.50 19.95 -9.84
N SER A 112 2.33 20.97 -9.69
CA SER A 112 3.55 21.10 -10.49
C SER A 112 4.57 20.02 -10.11
N MET A 113 5.46 19.63 -11.02
CA MET A 113 6.52 18.66 -10.72
C MET A 113 7.47 19.12 -9.60
N ASP A 114 7.70 20.44 -9.46
CA ASP A 114 8.46 20.99 -8.32
C ASP A 114 7.72 20.78 -6.99
N SER A 115 6.38 20.90 -6.99
CA SER A 115 5.56 20.60 -5.81
C SER A 115 5.53 19.10 -5.52
N VAL A 116 5.42 18.26 -6.54
CA VAL A 116 5.54 16.79 -6.38
C VAL A 116 6.90 16.43 -5.77
N ALA A 117 8.00 16.96 -6.29
CA ALA A 117 9.32 16.72 -5.70
C ALA A 117 9.39 17.14 -4.23
N LYS A 118 8.73 18.24 -3.87
CA LYS A 118 8.68 18.75 -2.50
C LYS A 118 7.91 17.82 -1.58
N GLU A 119 6.74 17.31 -1.99
CA GLU A 119 5.93 16.35 -1.24
C GLU A 119 6.77 15.15 -0.74
N PHE A 120 7.53 14.54 -1.65
CA PHE A 120 8.34 13.37 -1.33
C PHE A 120 9.66 13.71 -0.63
N SER A 121 10.27 14.86 -0.93
CA SER A 121 11.51 15.26 -0.26
C SER A 121 11.30 15.69 1.20
N ASP A 122 10.18 16.34 1.50
CA ASP A 122 9.84 16.73 2.88
C ASP A 122 9.49 15.48 3.71
N THR A 123 8.78 14.53 3.11
CA THR A 123 8.51 13.23 3.73
C THR A 123 9.80 12.45 4.00
N ASP A 124 10.71 12.38 3.04
CA ASP A 124 12.03 11.76 3.23
C ASP A 124 12.82 12.41 4.38
N ALA A 125 12.76 13.74 4.50
CA ALA A 125 13.43 14.46 5.59
C ALA A 125 12.83 14.14 6.97
N ALA A 126 11.50 14.00 7.05
CA ALA A 126 10.81 13.60 8.28
C ALA A 126 11.16 12.15 8.68
N LEU A 127 11.17 11.23 7.71
CA LEU A 127 11.53 9.83 7.93
C LEU A 127 13.00 9.67 8.35
N GLU A 128 13.93 10.37 7.67
CA GLU A 128 15.36 10.35 8.02
C GLU A 128 15.60 10.88 9.44
N LYS A 129 14.83 11.87 9.88
CA LYS A 129 14.88 12.37 11.25
C LYS A 129 14.34 11.34 12.26
N ALA A 130 13.26 10.63 11.92
CA ALA A 130 12.59 9.70 12.84
C ALA A 130 13.35 8.38 13.00
N CYS A 131 13.84 7.78 11.91
CA CYS A 131 14.45 6.43 11.92
C CYS A 131 15.81 6.34 11.21
N GLY A 132 16.40 7.45 10.80
CA GLY A 132 17.72 7.48 10.19
C GLY A 132 17.77 7.03 8.73
N GLN A 133 16.64 6.78 8.09
CA GLN A 133 16.56 6.38 6.69
C GLN A 133 15.43 7.10 5.95
N LYS A 134 15.63 7.30 4.64
CA LYS A 134 14.60 7.80 3.75
C LYS A 134 13.72 6.66 3.25
N ALA A 135 12.56 7.00 2.70
CA ALA A 135 11.74 6.02 2.03
C ALA A 135 12.49 5.35 0.87
N SER A 136 12.47 4.02 0.82
CA SER A 136 13.03 3.23 -0.28
C SER A 136 12.10 3.16 -1.49
N VAL A 137 10.80 3.23 -1.24
CA VAL A 137 9.69 3.08 -2.18
C VAL A 137 8.65 4.16 -1.98
N ALA A 138 7.74 4.31 -2.95
CA ALA A 138 6.68 5.31 -2.89
C ALA A 138 5.35 4.74 -3.38
N ARG A 139 4.26 5.33 -2.91
CA ARG A 139 2.91 5.14 -3.47
C ARG A 139 2.27 6.49 -3.69
N ALA A 140 1.66 6.68 -4.86
CA ALA A 140 0.95 7.90 -5.17
C ALA A 140 -0.41 7.92 -4.46
N PRO A 141 -0.81 9.03 -3.81
CA PRO A 141 -2.17 9.21 -3.34
C PRO A 141 -3.21 8.87 -4.41
N TYR A 142 -4.29 8.20 -4.01
CA TYR A 142 -5.37 7.71 -4.90
C TYR A 142 -4.90 6.73 -5.99
N GLY A 143 -3.67 6.24 -5.95
CA GLY A 143 -3.07 5.45 -7.02
C GLY A 143 -2.77 6.26 -8.30
N ASN A 144 -2.80 7.59 -8.25
CA ASN A 144 -2.62 8.49 -9.39
C ASN A 144 -1.13 8.77 -9.66
N TRP A 145 -0.51 7.96 -10.49
CA TRP A 145 0.89 8.07 -10.87
C TRP A 145 1.06 8.30 -12.38
N SER A 146 2.20 8.85 -12.78
CA SER A 146 2.64 8.96 -14.18
C SER A 146 4.16 8.79 -14.27
N ASP A 147 4.67 8.56 -15.48
CA ASP A 147 6.11 8.46 -15.73
C ASP A 147 6.85 9.74 -15.30
N ASP A 148 6.23 10.91 -15.49
CA ASP A 148 6.79 12.19 -15.06
C ASP A 148 6.87 12.30 -13.53
N ILE A 149 5.83 11.86 -12.81
CA ILE A 149 5.81 11.79 -11.33
C ILE A 149 6.91 10.85 -10.85
N ILE A 150 6.95 9.62 -11.38
CA ILE A 150 7.96 8.62 -11.00
C ILE A 150 9.38 9.14 -11.26
N SER A 151 9.61 9.72 -12.43
CA SER A 151 10.91 10.30 -12.81
C SER A 151 11.32 11.46 -11.91
N THR A 152 10.34 12.28 -11.49
CA THR A 152 10.56 13.42 -10.59
C THR A 152 10.94 12.96 -9.19
N VAL A 153 10.24 11.97 -8.65
CA VAL A 153 10.47 11.43 -7.31
C VAL A 153 11.72 10.54 -7.27
N GLY A 154 12.00 9.81 -8.34
CA GLY A 154 13.21 8.99 -8.48
C GLY A 154 13.21 7.73 -7.62
N LYS A 155 12.04 7.16 -7.31
CA LYS A 155 11.85 5.94 -6.54
C LYS A 155 10.98 4.92 -7.31
N PRO A 156 11.06 3.61 -6.98
CA PRO A 156 10.03 2.65 -7.36
C PRO A 156 8.67 3.03 -6.75
N PHE A 157 7.62 2.98 -7.56
CA PHE A 157 6.24 3.20 -7.12
C PHE A 157 5.49 1.88 -7.05
N PHE A 158 4.52 1.82 -6.13
CA PHE A 158 3.68 0.65 -5.95
C PHE A 158 2.21 1.03 -5.93
N THR A 159 1.42 0.32 -6.70
CA THR A 159 -0.02 0.21 -6.54
C THR A 159 -0.33 -1.13 -5.86
N TRP A 160 -1.43 -1.78 -6.15
CA TRP A 160 -1.84 -3.05 -5.54
C TRP A 160 -2.51 -3.94 -6.57
N SER A 161 -2.55 -5.23 -6.28
CA SER A 161 -3.30 -6.22 -7.04
C SER A 161 -4.59 -6.64 -6.34
N LEU A 162 -4.71 -6.35 -5.04
CA LEU A 162 -5.91 -6.58 -4.25
C LEU A 162 -6.17 -5.37 -3.34
N ASP A 163 -7.36 -4.79 -3.47
CA ASP A 163 -7.85 -3.72 -2.60
C ASP A 163 -8.75 -4.34 -1.52
N SER A 164 -8.42 -4.12 -0.25
CA SER A 164 -9.25 -4.57 0.87
C SER A 164 -10.55 -3.79 0.98
N LEU A 165 -10.62 -2.58 0.37
CA LEU A 165 -11.71 -1.62 0.52
C LEU A 165 -11.96 -1.20 1.97
N ASP A 166 -10.98 -1.36 2.86
CA ASP A 166 -11.05 -1.03 4.28
C ASP A 166 -11.35 0.46 4.52
N TRP A 167 -10.80 1.33 3.68
CA TRP A 167 -11.08 2.77 3.64
C TRP A 167 -12.56 3.11 3.41
N SER A 168 -13.32 2.19 2.80
CA SER A 168 -14.74 2.36 2.45
C SER A 168 -15.66 1.61 3.41
N TYR A 169 -15.29 0.39 3.79
CA TYR A 169 -16.14 -0.46 4.62
C TYR A 169 -16.10 -0.08 6.09
N LEU A 170 -14.91 0.23 6.62
CA LEU A 170 -14.66 0.49 8.04
C LEU A 170 -15.34 -0.57 8.93
N ASP A 171 -15.22 -1.85 8.54
CA ASP A 171 -15.86 -3.00 9.17
C ASP A 171 -14.89 -4.19 9.19
N VAL A 172 -14.47 -4.60 10.38
CA VAL A 172 -13.46 -5.66 10.60
C VAL A 172 -13.72 -6.93 9.78
N ASN A 173 -14.98 -7.36 9.67
CA ASN A 173 -15.29 -8.61 8.97
C ASN A 173 -15.30 -8.43 7.46
N LYS A 174 -15.76 -7.29 6.94
CA LYS A 174 -15.74 -7.03 5.51
C LYS A 174 -14.32 -6.83 5.01
N ASP A 175 -13.50 -6.06 5.75
CA ASP A 175 -12.09 -5.81 5.45
C ASP A 175 -11.31 -7.14 5.44
N TYR A 176 -11.53 -7.97 6.48
CA TYR A 176 -10.98 -9.32 6.56
C TYR A 176 -11.46 -10.21 5.40
N ASP A 177 -12.77 -10.26 5.12
CA ASP A 177 -13.33 -11.11 4.08
C ASP A 177 -12.87 -10.68 2.68
N ALA A 178 -12.68 -9.38 2.43
CA ALA A 178 -12.19 -8.87 1.16
C ALA A 178 -10.78 -9.40 0.84
N VAL A 179 -9.92 -9.50 1.84
CA VAL A 179 -8.57 -10.06 1.66
C VAL A 179 -8.60 -11.58 1.65
N MET A 180 -9.23 -12.21 2.66
CA MET A 180 -9.13 -13.66 2.88
C MET A 180 -9.91 -14.50 1.86
N ASN A 181 -10.92 -13.93 1.20
CA ASN A 181 -11.67 -14.54 0.10
C ASN A 181 -11.27 -13.98 -1.27
N GLY A 182 -10.31 -13.04 -1.31
CA GLY A 182 -9.75 -12.51 -2.54
C GLY A 182 -8.79 -13.49 -3.23
N ASP A 183 -8.44 -13.17 -4.47
CA ASP A 183 -7.51 -13.99 -5.27
C ASP A 183 -6.05 -13.72 -4.84
N LEU A 184 -5.65 -14.25 -3.68
CA LEU A 184 -4.28 -14.18 -3.20
C LEU A 184 -3.39 -15.19 -3.92
N THR A 185 -2.46 -14.69 -4.71
CA THR A 185 -1.48 -15.48 -5.45
C THR A 185 -0.05 -15.11 -5.06
N ASP A 186 0.92 -15.97 -5.42
CA ASP A 186 2.35 -15.73 -5.13
C ASP A 186 2.86 -14.50 -5.90
N GLY A 187 3.00 -13.37 -5.19
CA GLY A 187 3.37 -12.07 -5.74
C GLY A 187 2.31 -10.98 -5.57
N SER A 188 1.19 -11.27 -4.88
CA SER A 188 0.13 -10.27 -4.61
C SER A 188 0.63 -9.16 -3.69
N ILE A 189 0.19 -7.94 -3.98
CA ILE A 189 0.35 -6.75 -3.14
C ILE A 189 -1.05 -6.30 -2.70
N ILE A 190 -1.26 -6.19 -1.40
CA ILE A 190 -2.56 -5.89 -0.79
C ILE A 190 -2.54 -4.47 -0.24
N LEU A 191 -3.54 -3.66 -0.62
CA LEU A 191 -3.78 -2.33 -0.06
C LEU A 191 -4.62 -2.43 1.20
N MET A 192 -4.15 -1.82 2.27
CA MET A 192 -4.84 -1.54 3.53
C MET A 192 -4.42 -0.17 4.08
N HIS A 193 -5.00 0.25 5.18
CA HIS A 193 -4.67 1.48 5.89
C HIS A 193 -4.51 1.21 7.38
N ASP A 194 -3.54 1.89 8.05
CA ASP A 194 -3.28 1.70 9.50
C ASP A 194 -3.79 2.86 10.36
N ILE A 195 -4.62 3.71 9.79
CA ILE A 195 -5.23 4.87 10.47
C ILE A 195 -6.65 4.61 11.00
N HIS A 196 -7.26 3.50 10.64
CA HIS A 196 -8.61 3.12 11.05
C HIS A 196 -8.59 1.88 11.95
N GLU A 197 -9.25 1.95 13.13
CA GLU A 197 -9.34 0.81 14.05
C GLU A 197 -9.86 -0.46 13.37
N PRO A 198 -10.98 -0.45 12.59
CA PRO A 198 -11.47 -1.66 11.93
C PRO A 198 -10.47 -2.30 10.96
N SER A 199 -9.73 -1.49 10.19
CA SER A 199 -8.71 -1.95 9.26
C SER A 199 -7.58 -2.67 9.99
N VAL A 200 -7.07 -2.07 11.06
CA VAL A 200 -6.01 -2.65 11.89
C VAL A 200 -6.49 -3.93 12.58
N GLN A 201 -7.71 -3.95 13.14
CA GLN A 201 -8.27 -5.16 13.75
C GLN A 201 -8.50 -6.28 12.74
N ALA A 202 -8.86 -5.95 11.49
CA ALA A 202 -8.93 -6.94 10.41
C ALA A 202 -7.54 -7.50 10.07
N ALA A 203 -6.52 -6.64 9.98
CA ALA A 203 -5.14 -7.05 9.75
C ALA A 203 -4.61 -7.96 10.87
N ILE A 204 -4.81 -7.59 12.14
CA ILE A 204 -4.42 -8.39 13.33
C ILE A 204 -5.09 -9.77 13.32
N LYS A 205 -6.34 -9.84 12.86
CA LYS A 205 -7.05 -11.12 12.73
C LYS A 205 -6.50 -11.98 11.60
N MET A 206 -6.16 -11.38 10.43
CA MET A 206 -5.76 -12.13 9.23
C MET A 206 -4.29 -12.55 9.23
N ILE A 207 -3.37 -11.75 9.79
CA ILE A 207 -1.93 -12.01 9.77
C ILE A 207 -1.58 -13.40 10.29
N PRO A 208 -1.97 -13.79 11.55
CA PRO A 208 -1.65 -15.13 12.05
C PRO A 208 -2.30 -16.25 11.24
N GLU A 209 -3.50 -16.01 10.68
CA GLU A 209 -4.17 -17.00 9.85
C GLU A 209 -3.48 -17.19 8.49
N LEU A 210 -3.01 -16.12 7.86
CA LEU A 210 -2.23 -16.17 6.62
C LEU A 210 -0.93 -16.95 6.85
N VAL A 211 -0.20 -16.64 7.94
CA VAL A 211 1.02 -17.37 8.31
C VAL A 211 0.73 -18.86 8.57
N GLN A 212 -0.36 -19.17 9.28
CA GLN A 212 -0.77 -20.57 9.52
C GLN A 212 -1.15 -21.31 8.22
N LYS A 213 -1.74 -20.61 7.26
CA LYS A 213 -2.07 -21.16 5.93
C LYS A 213 -0.85 -21.31 5.02
N GLY A 214 0.34 -20.93 5.49
CA GLY A 214 1.60 -21.08 4.75
C GLY A 214 1.94 -19.91 3.85
N TYR A 215 1.32 -18.76 4.02
CA TYR A 215 1.78 -17.52 3.36
C TYR A 215 3.02 -16.99 4.05
N LYS A 216 3.92 -16.39 3.26
CA LYS A 216 5.02 -15.56 3.76
C LYS A 216 4.68 -14.11 3.51
N LEU A 217 4.56 -13.34 4.59
CA LEU A 217 4.28 -11.91 4.56
C LEU A 217 5.61 -11.16 4.49
N MET A 218 5.78 -10.38 3.44
CA MET A 218 7.04 -9.73 3.08
C MET A 218 6.81 -8.25 2.79
N THR A 219 7.88 -7.47 2.86
CA THR A 219 7.87 -6.12 2.28
C THR A 219 7.80 -6.19 0.74
N VAL A 220 7.41 -5.10 0.07
CA VAL A 220 7.37 -5.09 -1.40
C VAL A 220 8.76 -5.26 -2.02
N SER A 221 9.81 -4.74 -1.36
CA SER A 221 11.19 -4.93 -1.81
C SER A 221 11.70 -6.35 -1.60
N GLU A 222 11.38 -6.99 -0.47
CA GLU A 222 11.68 -8.41 -0.23
C GLU A 222 10.96 -9.30 -1.22
N LEU A 223 9.67 -9.02 -1.49
CA LEU A 223 8.86 -9.74 -2.45
C LEU A 223 9.45 -9.63 -3.86
N ALA A 224 9.84 -8.43 -4.28
CA ALA A 224 10.53 -8.21 -5.55
C ALA A 224 11.83 -9.04 -5.63
N ALA A 225 12.67 -8.97 -4.59
CA ALA A 225 13.92 -9.73 -4.53
C ALA A 225 13.71 -11.25 -4.57
N ALA A 226 12.73 -11.77 -3.82
CA ALA A 226 12.35 -13.19 -3.82
C ALA A 226 11.78 -13.67 -5.17
N LYS A 227 11.25 -12.74 -5.97
CA LYS A 227 10.84 -12.99 -7.36
C LYS A 227 11.95 -12.73 -8.38
N GLY A 228 13.17 -12.38 -7.92
CA GLY A 228 14.31 -12.07 -8.79
C GLY A 228 14.18 -10.76 -9.55
N VAL A 229 13.30 -9.85 -9.10
CA VAL A 229 13.08 -8.54 -9.70
C VAL A 229 14.05 -7.54 -9.10
N THR A 230 14.78 -6.83 -9.95
CA THR A 230 15.52 -5.63 -9.54
C THR A 230 14.65 -4.42 -9.78
N LEU A 231 14.22 -3.79 -8.70
CA LEU A 231 13.34 -2.61 -8.77
C LEU A 231 14.00 -1.47 -9.54
N GLN A 232 13.24 -0.85 -10.40
CA GLN A 232 13.58 0.36 -11.16
C GLN A 232 12.58 1.45 -10.78
N ASN A 233 12.83 2.69 -11.21
CA ASN A 233 11.87 3.78 -11.08
C ASN A 233 10.71 3.55 -12.08
N ALA A 234 9.79 2.70 -11.69
CA ALA A 234 8.60 2.28 -12.42
C ALA A 234 7.48 1.98 -11.43
N ASN A 235 6.24 1.81 -11.88
CA ASN A 235 5.14 1.36 -11.04
C ASN A 235 4.98 -0.16 -11.11
N TYR A 236 4.74 -0.78 -9.94
CA TYR A 236 4.51 -2.20 -9.76
C TYR A 236 3.16 -2.42 -9.06
N SER A 237 2.33 -3.32 -9.58
CA SER A 237 1.05 -3.70 -8.95
C SER A 237 1.07 -5.09 -8.33
N ASP A 238 1.99 -5.92 -8.80
CA ASP A 238 2.15 -7.30 -8.39
C ASP A 238 3.49 -7.87 -8.90
N PHE A 239 3.77 -9.12 -8.51
CA PHE A 239 4.92 -9.89 -9.00
C PHE A 239 4.50 -11.31 -9.42
N TRP A 240 3.31 -11.48 -10.02
CA TRP A 240 2.76 -12.79 -10.38
C TRP A 240 3.57 -13.55 -11.43
N ASP A 241 4.12 -12.83 -12.40
CA ASP A 241 4.85 -13.45 -13.51
C ASP A 241 6.27 -12.91 -13.60
N SER A 242 7.25 -13.79 -13.38
CA SER A 242 8.68 -13.48 -13.58
C SER A 242 9.02 -13.18 -15.05
N SER A 243 8.14 -13.49 -16.01
CA SER A 243 8.32 -13.14 -17.41
C SER A 243 8.02 -11.66 -17.70
N LEU A 244 7.27 -10.97 -16.84
CA LEU A 244 7.02 -9.53 -16.90
C LEU A 244 8.28 -8.70 -16.58
N GLN A 245 9.33 -9.31 -16.01
CA GLN A 245 10.63 -8.67 -15.81
C GLN A 245 11.32 -8.23 -17.11
N LYS A 246 10.87 -8.66 -18.28
CA LYS A 246 11.42 -8.28 -19.59
C LYS A 246 10.75 -7.06 -20.23
N GLY A 247 9.69 -6.57 -19.63
CA GLY A 247 8.97 -5.41 -20.11
C GLY A 247 8.59 -4.53 -18.96
N ILE A 248 9.50 -3.67 -18.50
CA ILE A 248 9.06 -2.41 -17.91
C ILE A 248 8.29 -1.74 -19.04
N VAL A 249 6.96 -1.87 -19.00
CA VAL A 249 6.10 -1.21 -19.99
C VAL A 249 6.14 0.26 -19.62
N ALA A 250 7.07 0.99 -20.24
CA ALA A 250 6.93 2.43 -20.37
C ALA A 250 5.59 2.66 -21.07
N GLY A 251 4.61 3.24 -20.35
CA GLY A 251 3.36 3.70 -20.91
C GLY A 251 2.15 2.77 -20.73
N TYR A 252 1.68 2.58 -19.52
CA TYR A 252 0.27 2.35 -19.27
C TYR A 252 -0.32 3.63 -18.65
N SER A 253 -0.79 4.53 -19.49
CA SER A 253 -1.67 5.60 -19.04
C SER A 253 -3.01 4.96 -18.73
N GLY A 254 -3.31 4.80 -17.45
CA GLY A 254 -4.56 4.23 -16.99
C GLY A 254 -5.74 5.08 -17.45
N ASN A 255 -6.43 4.61 -18.48
CA ASN A 255 -7.75 5.10 -18.85
C ASN A 255 -8.74 4.25 -18.04
N THR A 256 -9.16 4.75 -16.89
CA THR A 256 -10.29 4.18 -16.14
C THR A 256 -11.55 4.49 -16.92
N THR A 257 -11.95 3.60 -17.82
CA THR A 257 -13.31 3.59 -18.33
C THR A 257 -14.17 2.76 -17.38
N ASP A 258 -15.12 3.43 -16.76
CA ASP A 258 -16.25 2.85 -16.05
C ASP A 258 -16.80 1.61 -16.75
N ALA A 259 -16.83 0.50 -16.04
CA ALA A 259 -17.59 -0.68 -16.44
C ALA A 259 -19.06 -0.50 -16.07
N SER A 260 -19.83 0.10 -16.95
CA SER A 260 -21.27 -0.13 -16.99
C SER A 260 -21.59 -0.93 -18.25
N GLY A 261 -21.92 -2.21 -18.03
CA GLY A 261 -22.34 -3.10 -19.11
C GLY A 261 -23.67 -2.70 -19.69
N ASP A 262 -23.79 -2.84 -20.99
CA ASP A 262 -25.02 -3.28 -21.62
C ASP A 262 -24.68 -4.04 -22.93
N GLU A 263 -25.10 -5.29 -22.96
CA GLU A 263 -25.11 -6.12 -24.16
C GLU A 263 -26.29 -5.73 -25.04
N SER A 264 -26.06 -5.43 -26.31
CA SER A 264 -27.00 -5.88 -27.34
C SER A 264 -26.34 -5.97 -28.70
N THR A 265 -26.55 -7.11 -29.28
CA THR A 265 -26.18 -7.60 -30.60
C THR A 265 -26.87 -6.85 -31.72
N ASP A 266 -26.19 -6.83 -32.85
CA ASP A 266 -26.64 -7.15 -34.20
C ASP A 266 -26.49 -6.08 -35.29
N GLY A 267 -25.92 -6.50 -36.42
CA GLY A 267 -26.38 -6.18 -37.76
C GLY A 267 -25.59 -5.22 -38.62
N THR A 268 -24.63 -5.78 -39.37
CA THR A 268 -24.39 -5.55 -40.83
C THR A 268 -24.84 -4.22 -41.49
N ASP A 269 -24.01 -3.54 -42.17
CA ASP A 269 -23.72 -3.49 -43.60
C ASP A 269 -23.51 -2.08 -44.21
N THR A 270 -22.51 -2.01 -45.01
CA THR A 270 -22.23 -1.21 -46.24
C THR A 270 -22.42 0.31 -46.36
N SER A 271 -21.28 0.91 -46.68
CA SER A 271 -20.97 1.75 -47.86
C SER A 271 -21.47 3.18 -48.01
N THR A 272 -20.48 3.98 -48.35
CA THR A 272 -20.40 5.06 -49.36
C THR A 272 -20.85 6.48 -49.02
N ASP A 273 -19.79 7.33 -49.11
CA ASP A 273 -19.67 8.51 -49.97
C ASP A 273 -20.44 9.81 -49.64
N GLY A 274 -19.65 10.91 -49.68
CA GLY A 274 -20.20 12.16 -50.21
C GLY A 274 -20.17 13.42 -49.36
N SER A 275 -19.05 14.12 -49.40
CA SER A 275 -18.98 15.54 -49.86
C SER A 275 -19.74 16.65 -49.12
N SER A 276 -18.93 17.63 -48.62
CA SER A 276 -19.06 19.07 -48.80
C SER A 276 -20.28 19.81 -48.20
N ASP A 277 -20.11 20.81 -47.47
CA ASP A 277 -19.93 22.22 -47.75
C ASP A 277 -20.51 23.13 -46.64
N THR A 278 -19.75 24.06 -46.25
CA THR A 278 -19.96 25.50 -45.96
C THR A 278 -21.05 26.03 -45.04
N SER A 279 -20.55 26.90 -44.21
CA SER A 279 -20.98 28.29 -43.90
C SER A 279 -21.90 28.55 -42.70
N ASP A 280 -21.32 29.35 -41.86
CA ASP A 280 -21.70 30.73 -41.52
C ASP A 280 -22.82 30.99 -40.50
N GLY A 281 -22.51 31.89 -39.58
CA GLY A 281 -23.48 32.81 -39.05
C GLY A 281 -23.59 32.90 -37.51
N SER A 282 -22.72 33.68 -36.94
CA SER A 282 -22.92 34.92 -36.17
C SER A 282 -23.93 34.97 -35.02
N SER A 283 -23.37 35.45 -33.89
CA SER A 283 -23.89 36.50 -32.98
C SER A 283 -25.23 36.23 -32.25
N ASP A 284 -25.33 36.42 -30.98
CA ASP A 284 -25.45 37.70 -30.28
C ASP A 284 -25.73 37.49 -28.75
N ASP A 285 -25.10 38.32 -27.97
CA ASP A 285 -25.50 39.13 -26.84
C ASP A 285 -26.53 38.65 -25.80
N GLY A 286 -26.18 39.03 -24.53
CA GLY A 286 -27.13 39.42 -23.51
C GLY A 286 -26.80 38.86 -22.12
N SER A 287 -25.96 39.50 -21.39
CA SER A 287 -26.09 40.48 -20.29
C SER A 287 -26.92 40.01 -19.06
N SER A 288 -26.19 40.08 -17.96
CA SER A 288 -26.52 40.73 -16.67
C SER A 288 -27.64 40.14 -15.81
N ASP A 289 -27.33 39.93 -14.58
CA ASP A 289 -27.59 40.61 -13.30
C ASP A 289 -27.40 39.59 -12.17
N ASP A 290 -26.48 39.74 -11.21
CA ASP A 290 -26.44 40.58 -10.02
C ASP A 290 -27.56 40.21 -9.00
N GLU A 291 -27.16 39.79 -7.84
CA GLU A 291 -27.56 40.06 -6.48
C GLU A 291 -27.00 38.95 -5.55
N SER A 292 -26.02 39.15 -4.72
CA SER A 292 -25.83 39.80 -3.43
C SER A 292 -26.66 39.22 -2.27
N LEU A 293 -25.84 38.89 -1.22
CA LEU A 293 -26.10 38.92 0.21
C LEU A 293 -26.95 37.80 0.83
N ASP A 294 -26.36 37.03 1.71
CA ASP A 294 -26.70 37.14 3.12
C ASP A 294 -25.58 36.62 4.04
N ASP A 295 -25.23 37.47 4.93
CA ASP A 295 -24.35 37.39 6.08
C ASP A 295 -25.18 36.86 7.26
N GLY A 296 -24.71 35.88 7.95
CA GLY A 296 -25.36 35.27 9.09
C GLY A 296 -24.39 34.87 10.20
N SER A 297 -23.81 35.88 10.83
CA SER A 297 -23.14 35.75 12.13
C SER A 297 -24.14 35.38 13.23
N TYR A 298 -23.82 34.41 14.06
CA TYR A 298 -24.30 34.25 15.42
C TYR A 298 -23.12 33.93 16.34
N ASP A 299 -22.81 34.82 17.06
CA ASP A 299 -22.69 35.42 18.37
C ASP A 299 -22.54 34.41 19.51
N ASP A 300 -21.54 34.74 20.26
CA ASP A 300 -21.02 34.43 21.56
C ASP A 300 -22.06 34.21 22.67
N GLY A 301 -21.81 33.29 23.55
CA GLY A 301 -22.60 33.05 24.75
C GLY A 301 -21.81 32.35 25.85
N SER A 302 -20.93 33.09 26.49
CA SER A 302 -20.31 32.75 27.79
C SER A 302 -21.30 32.86 28.95
N SER A 303 -21.21 31.93 29.91
CA SER A 303 -21.36 32.13 31.37
C SER A 303 -21.15 30.76 32.07
N ASP A 304 -20.16 30.53 32.84
CA ASP A 304 -19.72 30.97 34.18
C ASP A 304 -20.52 30.36 35.34
N ASP A 305 -19.78 30.00 36.40
CA ASP A 305 -20.12 29.58 37.77
C ASP A 305 -20.56 28.10 37.99
N GLY A 306 -19.98 27.34 38.89
CA GLY A 306 -19.32 27.62 40.14
C GLY A 306 -19.39 26.42 41.07
N SER A 307 -18.37 26.34 41.91
CA SER A 307 -18.24 25.77 43.24
C SER A 307 -18.23 24.25 43.48
N SER A 308 -17.06 23.80 43.85
CA SER A 308 -16.66 23.14 45.12
C SER A 308 -17.64 22.19 45.79
N ASP A 309 -17.24 20.94 46.04
CA ASP A 309 -17.33 20.36 47.38
C ASP A 309 -16.26 19.27 47.60
N ASP A 310 -15.58 19.39 48.72
CA ASP A 310 -14.60 18.49 49.32
C ASP A 310 -15.30 17.22 49.86
N GLY A 311 -14.62 16.08 49.76
CA GLY A 311 -15.07 14.85 50.38
C GLY A 311 -13.95 13.83 50.54
N ASP A 312 -13.12 14.07 51.52
CA ASP A 312 -12.19 13.14 52.15
C ASP A 312 -12.93 11.92 52.71
N TYR A 313 -12.48 10.68 52.45
CA TYR A 313 -12.57 9.55 53.38
C TYR A 313 -11.51 8.49 53.07
N SER A 314 -10.69 8.26 54.07
CA SER A 314 -9.66 7.30 54.28
C SER A 314 -10.15 5.86 54.52
N GLU A 315 -9.25 4.89 54.23
CA GLU A 315 -8.95 3.59 54.86
C GLU A 315 -10.05 2.49 54.92
N GLU A 316 -9.82 1.39 54.25
CA GLU A 316 -9.27 0.12 54.78
C GLU A 316 -8.71 -0.76 53.64
#